data_1a665fa0cea1ba72f48890ada757a22b
#
_entry.id   1a665fa0cea1ba72f48890ada757a22b
#
_cell.length_a   1.000
_cell.length_b   1.000
_cell.length_c   1.000
_cell.angle_alpha   90.00
_cell.angle_beta   90.00
_cell.angle_gamma   90.00
#
_symmetry.space_group_name_H-M   'P 1'
#
loop_
_entity.id
_entity.type
_entity.pdbx_description
1 polymer ?
#
loop_
_entity_poly.entity_id
_entity_poly.type
_entity_poly.pdbx_seq_one_letter_code
_entity_poly.pdbx_strand_id
1 'polypeptide(L)'
;MDVLGKIKSLQEERGWSTYKLAYESGLTQSTLSNMFSRKTCPSIDTLNKICHAFGISLAEFFEEGERKSYVSKEELIYLRKFRALDDRERDAVKLLIDQLFTK
;
A
#
# COMPACT_ATOMS: atom_id res chain seq x y z
N MET A 1 -16.55 6.33 -2.14
CA MET A 1 -15.25 5.86 -1.64
C MET A 1 -14.70 6.82 -0.59
N ASP A 2 -14.23 6.32 0.51
CA ASP A 2 -13.58 7.13 1.55
C ASP A 2 -12.08 7.27 1.25
N VAL A 3 -11.72 8.33 0.56
CA VAL A 3 -10.34 8.58 0.13
C VAL A 3 -9.41 8.75 1.34
N LEU A 4 -9.83 9.55 2.32
CA LEU A 4 -9.01 9.79 3.52
C LEU A 4 -8.84 8.53 4.35
N GLY A 5 -9.90 7.75 4.51
CA GLY A 5 -9.85 6.47 5.21
C GLY A 5 -8.91 5.50 4.53
N LYS A 6 -8.90 5.46 3.21
CA LYS A 6 -7.98 4.60 2.46
C LYS A 6 -6.52 5.03 2.61
N ILE A 7 -6.25 6.33 2.60
CA ILE A 7 -4.90 6.85 2.87
C ILE A 7 -4.44 6.43 4.27
N LYS A 8 -5.31 6.57 5.27
CA LYS A 8 -5.02 6.14 6.64
C LYS A 8 -4.75 4.65 6.74
N SER A 9 -5.54 3.83 6.06
CA SER A 9 -5.33 2.38 6.01
C SER A 9 -3.96 2.03 5.43
N LEU A 10 -3.57 2.69 4.35
CA LEU A 10 -2.26 2.48 3.73
C LEU A 10 -1.12 2.90 4.64
N GLN A 11 -1.29 4.00 5.39
CA GLN A 11 -0.32 4.41 6.41
C GLN A 11 -0.15 3.33 7.49
N GLU A 12 -1.26 2.82 7.99
CA GLU A 12 -1.27 1.79 9.04
C GLU A 12 -0.61 0.49 8.57
N GLU A 13 -0.91 0.06 7.35
CA GLU A 13 -0.30 -1.13 6.76
C GLU A 13 1.23 -1.03 6.71
N ARG A 14 1.74 0.17 6.46
CA ARG A 14 3.18 0.43 6.35
C ARG A 14 3.83 0.86 7.65
N GLY A 15 3.04 1.11 8.68
CA GLY A 15 3.54 1.67 9.94
C GLY A 15 4.05 3.09 9.78
N TRP A 16 3.50 3.86 8.85
CA TRP A 16 3.93 5.22 8.58
C TRP A 16 3.13 6.22 9.40
N SER A 17 3.86 7.14 10.05
CA SER A 17 3.27 8.33 10.64
C SER A 17 2.88 9.35 9.56
N THR A 18 2.09 10.35 9.95
CA THR A 18 1.78 11.49 9.05
C THR A 18 3.07 12.22 8.65
N TYR A 19 4.04 12.32 9.57
CA TYR A 19 5.36 12.89 9.26
C TYR A 19 6.08 12.10 8.16
N LYS A 20 6.08 10.77 8.27
CA LYS A 20 6.72 9.90 7.27
C LYS A 20 6.05 10.02 5.91
N LEU A 21 4.72 10.05 5.89
CA LEU A 21 3.98 10.23 4.64
C LEU A 21 4.28 11.59 4.00
N ALA A 22 4.33 12.65 4.81
CA ALA A 22 4.69 13.98 4.31
C ALA A 22 6.07 13.98 3.68
N TYR A 23 7.04 13.40 4.37
CA TYR A 23 8.41 13.30 3.89
C TYR A 23 8.49 12.56 2.55
N GLU A 24 7.87 11.40 2.46
CA GLU A 24 7.92 10.55 1.25
C GLU A 24 7.14 11.14 0.07
N SER A 25 6.06 11.87 0.35
CA SER A 25 5.21 12.46 -0.70
C SER A 25 5.67 13.83 -1.16
N GLY A 26 6.61 14.46 -0.45
CA GLY A 26 7.03 15.82 -0.71
C GLY A 26 6.01 16.89 -0.28
N LEU A 27 5.03 16.49 0.52
CA LEU A 27 4.04 17.40 1.10
C LEU A 27 4.50 17.83 2.50
N THR A 28 3.91 18.92 3.02
CA THR A 28 4.18 19.32 4.40
C THR A 28 3.30 18.53 5.35
N GLN A 29 3.78 18.33 6.57
CA GLN A 29 2.98 17.70 7.63
C GLN A 29 1.71 18.51 7.92
N SER A 30 1.82 19.85 7.89
CA SER A 30 0.66 20.74 8.06
C SER A 30 -0.41 20.51 7.01
N THR A 31 -0.02 20.34 5.75
CA THR A 31 -0.96 20.07 4.65
C THR A 31 -1.73 18.77 4.91
N LEU A 32 -1.03 17.70 5.27
CA LEU A 32 -1.65 16.41 5.55
C LEU A 32 -2.51 16.46 6.81
N SER A 33 -2.02 17.06 7.89
CA SER A 33 -2.79 17.19 9.13
C SER A 33 -4.07 17.97 8.93
N ASN A 34 -4.01 19.08 8.18
CA ASN A 34 -5.20 19.88 7.86
C ASN A 34 -6.18 19.09 6.99
N MET A 35 -5.68 18.34 6.02
CA MET A 35 -6.52 17.51 5.17
C MET A 35 -7.29 16.48 5.99
N PHE A 36 -6.64 15.79 6.91
CA PHE A 36 -7.28 14.81 7.76
C PHE A 36 -8.25 15.44 8.76
N SER A 37 -7.83 16.53 9.43
CA SER A 37 -8.66 17.17 10.47
C SER A 37 -9.89 17.85 9.89
N ARG A 38 -9.79 18.45 8.71
CA ARG A 38 -10.90 19.12 8.03
C ARG A 38 -11.72 18.18 7.15
N LYS A 39 -11.31 16.93 7.03
CA LYS A 39 -11.94 15.93 6.15
C LYS A 39 -12.08 16.44 4.72
N THR A 40 -11.06 17.13 4.23
CA THR A 40 -11.02 17.69 2.88
C THR A 40 -10.49 16.66 1.92
N CYS A 41 -11.24 16.41 0.83
CA CYS A 41 -10.75 15.51 -0.22
C CYS A 41 -9.54 16.16 -0.92
N PRO A 42 -8.41 15.44 -1.04
CA PRO A 42 -7.25 15.99 -1.71
C PRO A 42 -7.50 16.20 -3.21
N SER A 43 -6.80 17.16 -3.79
CA SER A 43 -6.78 17.32 -5.25
C SER A 43 -6.13 16.11 -5.89
N ILE A 44 -6.35 15.91 -7.19
CA ILE A 44 -5.73 14.83 -7.95
C ILE A 44 -4.20 14.92 -7.87
N ASP A 45 -3.65 16.12 -7.95
CA ASP A 45 -2.21 16.33 -7.85
C ASP A 45 -1.66 15.89 -6.50
N THR A 46 -2.31 16.30 -5.42
CA THR A 46 -1.94 15.90 -4.06
C THR A 46 -2.08 14.40 -3.88
N LEU A 47 -3.18 13.81 -4.35
CA LEU A 47 -3.41 12.38 -4.25
C LEU A 47 -2.37 11.59 -5.04
N ASN A 48 -1.99 12.07 -6.21
CA ASN A 48 -0.95 11.44 -7.01
C ASN A 48 0.40 11.40 -6.28
N LYS A 49 0.75 12.48 -5.59
CA LYS A 49 1.97 12.52 -4.76
C LYS A 49 1.92 11.51 -3.63
N ILE A 50 0.77 11.38 -2.99
CA ILE A 50 0.56 10.41 -1.91
C ILE A 50 0.66 8.97 -2.45
N CYS A 51 0.00 8.69 -3.57
CA CYS A 51 0.08 7.37 -4.21
C CYS A 51 1.51 7.02 -4.62
N HIS A 52 2.21 7.99 -5.17
CA HIS A 52 3.61 7.81 -5.55
C HIS A 52 4.48 7.45 -4.35
N ALA A 53 4.25 8.11 -3.22
CA ALA A 53 4.95 7.79 -1.96
C ALA A 53 4.68 6.35 -1.52
N PHE A 54 3.46 5.87 -1.69
CA PHE A 54 3.10 4.48 -1.36
C PHE A 54 3.55 3.46 -2.42
N GLY A 55 4.04 3.91 -3.56
CA GLY A 55 4.45 3.02 -4.65
C GLY A 55 3.28 2.41 -5.41
N ILE A 56 2.15 3.08 -5.43
CA ILE A 56 0.96 2.64 -6.17
C ILE A 56 0.53 3.70 -7.19
N SER A 57 -0.21 3.27 -8.21
CA SER A 57 -0.81 4.18 -9.17
C SER A 57 -2.14 4.73 -8.65
N LEU A 58 -2.63 5.82 -9.26
CA LEU A 58 -3.99 6.29 -8.99
C LEU A 58 -5.04 5.23 -9.30
N ALA A 59 -4.85 4.47 -10.38
CA ALA A 59 -5.75 3.38 -10.73
C ALA A 59 -5.81 2.32 -9.62
N GLU A 60 -4.66 1.92 -9.10
CA GLU A 60 -4.58 0.98 -7.98
C GLU A 60 -5.24 1.54 -6.72
N PHE A 61 -5.06 2.83 -6.46
CA PHE A 61 -5.69 3.49 -5.32
C PHE A 61 -7.22 3.44 -5.41
N PHE A 62 -7.77 3.66 -6.60
CA PHE A 62 -9.20 3.67 -6.82
C PHE A 62 -9.80 2.30 -7.08
N GLU A 63 -9.01 1.26 -7.13
CA GLU A 63 -9.54 -0.09 -7.18
C GLU A 63 -10.24 -0.41 -5.87
N GLU A 64 -11.56 -0.36 -5.91
CA GLU A 64 -12.37 -0.75 -4.77
C GLU A 64 -12.56 -2.25 -4.77
N GLY A 65 -12.54 -2.80 -3.59
CA GLY A 65 -13.11 -4.00 -3.02
C GLY A 65 -13.55 -5.16 -3.89
N GLU A 66 -13.71 -4.98 -5.15
CA GLU A 66 -13.99 -6.05 -6.11
C GLU A 66 -12.77 -6.92 -6.37
N ARG A 67 -11.60 -6.43 -6.02
CA ARG A 67 -10.52 -7.30 -5.63
C ARG A 67 -10.73 -7.76 -4.19
N LYS A 68 -11.87 -8.28 -3.91
CA LYS A 68 -11.96 -9.25 -2.85
C LYS A 68 -10.86 -10.23 -3.18
N SER A 69 -9.77 -10.12 -2.45
CA SER A 69 -8.70 -11.07 -2.58
C SER A 69 -9.36 -12.44 -2.45
N TYR A 70 -9.32 -13.21 -3.49
CA TYR A 70 -9.64 -14.61 -3.45
C TYR A 70 -8.62 -15.36 -2.58
N VAL A 71 -8.03 -14.64 -1.63
CA VAL A 71 -6.92 -15.05 -0.80
C VAL A 71 -7.44 -15.13 0.62
N SER A 72 -7.30 -16.26 1.25
CA SER A 72 -7.66 -16.44 2.65
C SER A 72 -6.76 -15.60 3.56
N LYS A 73 -7.16 -15.43 4.83
CA LYS A 73 -6.32 -14.75 5.83
C LYS A 73 -4.97 -15.42 5.98
N GLU A 74 -4.93 -16.74 5.96
CA GLU A 74 -3.70 -17.53 6.07
C GLU A 74 -2.79 -17.25 4.87
N GLU A 75 -3.34 -17.30 3.66
CA GLU A 75 -2.57 -17.00 2.44
C GLU A 75 -2.04 -15.57 2.43
N LEU A 76 -2.83 -14.61 2.93
CA LEU A 76 -2.41 -13.22 3.04
C LEU A 76 -1.19 -13.06 3.94
N ILE A 77 -1.12 -13.81 5.05
CA ILE A 77 0.05 -13.82 5.94
C ILE A 77 1.30 -14.27 5.18
N TYR A 78 1.19 -15.32 4.38
CA TYR A 78 2.32 -15.81 3.59
C TYR A 78 2.72 -14.87 2.48
N LEU A 79 1.76 -14.20 1.84
CA LEU A 79 2.06 -13.16 0.85
C LEU A 79 2.85 -12.00 1.45
N ARG A 80 2.49 -11.56 2.66
CA ARG A 80 3.21 -10.51 3.37
C ARG A 80 4.63 -10.94 3.71
N LYS A 81 4.80 -12.17 4.18
CA LYS A 81 6.12 -12.73 4.47
C LYS A 81 6.96 -12.81 3.21
N PHE A 82 6.37 -13.25 2.11
CA PHE A 82 7.04 -13.33 0.81
C PHE A 82 7.54 -11.95 0.35
N ARG A 83 6.70 -10.93 0.49
CA ARG A 83 7.08 -9.56 0.12
C ARG A 83 8.20 -9.00 0.98
N ALA A 84 8.32 -9.46 2.22
CA ALA A 84 9.37 -9.03 3.14
C ALA A 84 10.72 -9.67 2.86
N LEU A 85 10.77 -10.72 2.05
CA LEU A 85 12.00 -11.38 1.65
C LEU A 85 12.81 -10.51 0.68
N ASP A 86 14.12 -10.69 0.67
CA ASP A 86 14.96 -10.08 -0.36
C ASP A 86 14.83 -10.85 -1.70
N ASP A 87 15.41 -10.31 -2.75
CA ASP A 87 15.29 -10.89 -4.09
C ASP A 87 15.82 -12.33 -4.16
N ARG A 88 16.92 -12.60 -3.49
CA ARG A 88 17.53 -13.93 -3.46
C ARG A 88 16.63 -14.94 -2.74
N GLU A 89 16.08 -14.54 -1.61
CA GLU A 89 15.17 -15.38 -0.84
C GLU A 89 13.87 -15.65 -1.61
N ARG A 90 13.32 -14.64 -2.26
CA ARG A 90 12.12 -14.79 -3.09
C ARG A 90 12.36 -15.76 -4.25
N ASP A 91 13.51 -15.67 -4.90
CA ASP A 91 13.87 -16.56 -5.99
C ASP A 91 13.97 -18.01 -5.52
N ALA A 92 14.52 -18.23 -4.33
CA ALA A 92 14.60 -19.56 -3.72
C ALA A 92 13.21 -20.15 -3.47
N VAL A 93 12.28 -19.33 -2.93
CA VAL A 93 10.90 -19.76 -2.69
C VAL A 93 10.19 -20.07 -4.00
N LYS A 94 10.34 -19.22 -5.01
CA LYS A 94 9.75 -19.46 -6.34
C LYS A 94 10.24 -20.76 -6.95
N LEU A 95 11.53 -21.02 -6.86
CA LEU A 95 12.13 -22.26 -7.38
C LEU A 95 11.52 -23.48 -6.69
N LEU A 96 11.39 -23.44 -5.38
CA LEU A 96 10.78 -24.52 -4.60
C LEU A 96 9.33 -24.79 -5.02
N ILE A 97 8.54 -23.72 -5.17
CA ILE A 97 7.16 -23.84 -5.63
C ILE A 97 7.10 -24.47 -7.01
N ASP A 98 7.93 -23.99 -7.94
CA ASP A 98 7.99 -24.50 -9.30
C ASP A 98 8.35 -26.00 -9.34
N GLN A 99 9.28 -26.42 -8.52
CA GLN A 99 9.64 -27.83 -8.39
C GLN A 99 8.49 -28.71 -7.89
N LEU A 100 7.68 -28.18 -6.99
CA LEU A 100 6.52 -28.91 -6.48
C LEU A 100 5.43 -29.07 -7.53
N PHE A 101 5.34 -28.14 -8.49
CA PHE A 101 4.35 -28.18 -9.57
C PHE A 101 4.80 -28.92 -10.82
N THR A 102 6.06 -29.28 -10.96
CA THR A 102 6.57 -29.96 -12.15
C THR A 102 6.57 -31.48 -12.03
N LYS A 103 5.83 -32.02 -11.12
CA LYS A 103 5.67 -33.47 -10.97
C LYS A 103 4.74 -34.07 -12.02
#